data_29b8cd44cd2659f4111c9a6f18c93db9
#
_entry.id   29b8cd44cd2659f4111c9a6f18c93db9
#
_cell.length_a   1.000
_cell.length_b   1.000
_cell.length_c   1.000
_cell.angle_alpha   90.00
_cell.angle_beta   90.00
_cell.angle_gamma   90.00
#
_symmetry.space_group_name_H-M   'P 1'
#
loop_
_entity.id
_entity.type
_entity.pdbx_description
1 polymer ?
#
loop_
_entity_poly.entity_id
_entity_poly.type
_entity_poly.pdbx_seq_one_letter_code
_entity_poly.pdbx_strand_id
1 'polypeptide(L)'
;MDESPGVVDLLGVLAYAELSAFLQMAGDASRFAPTVGDRAALGELAVAEYAHFRLLRDRLSAMGADPEAAMSPFVEAFDAWHTQTAPADWLQALVKAYVGVGIALDFYREAARHIDPSLGDLVDEVLAEEDRSEFVVERVRAAIEADPAAGGKLALWARRLVGEGLSQAQRVAAARPELATLLVEKAANDQAEISRLFARLTEEHGKRMAALGI
;
A
#
# COMPACT_ATOMS: atom_id res chain seq x y z
N MET A 1 -17.46 22.64 -2.55
CA MET A 1 -16.72 21.52 -1.92
C MET A 1 -15.32 22.03 -1.72
N ASP A 2 -14.83 21.94 -0.50
CA ASP A 2 -13.55 22.56 -0.15
C ASP A 2 -12.41 21.71 -0.77
N GLU A 3 -11.81 22.23 -1.85
CA GLU A 3 -10.66 21.63 -2.53
C GLU A 3 -9.39 21.93 -1.72
N SER A 4 -9.34 21.42 -0.47
CA SER A 4 -8.13 21.57 0.33
C SER A 4 -6.96 20.91 -0.41
N PRO A 5 -5.83 21.60 -0.62
CA PRO A 5 -4.65 21.05 -1.26
C PRO A 5 -4.19 19.72 -0.66
N GLY A 6 -4.35 19.54 0.65
CA GLY A 6 -4.05 18.30 1.33
C GLY A 6 -4.91 17.11 0.89
N VAL A 7 -6.18 17.34 0.53
CA VAL A 7 -7.07 16.28 0.01
C VAL A 7 -6.66 15.87 -1.40
N VAL A 8 -6.28 16.81 -2.27
CA VAL A 8 -5.76 16.50 -3.61
C VAL A 8 -4.45 15.71 -3.50
N ASP A 9 -3.55 16.12 -2.62
CA ASP A 9 -2.31 15.38 -2.35
C ASP A 9 -2.57 13.97 -1.83
N LEU A 10 -3.53 13.80 -0.93
CA LEU A 10 -3.90 12.49 -0.41
C LEU A 10 -4.46 11.58 -1.51
N LEU A 11 -5.40 12.06 -2.32
CA LEU A 11 -5.91 11.28 -3.44
C LEU A 11 -4.82 11.00 -4.49
N GLY A 12 -3.91 11.95 -4.70
CA GLY A 12 -2.77 11.79 -5.60
C GLY A 12 -1.79 10.71 -5.15
N VAL A 13 -1.40 10.69 -3.87
CA VAL A 13 -0.50 9.66 -3.33
C VAL A 13 -1.15 8.28 -3.36
N LEU A 14 -2.45 8.19 -3.03
CA LEU A 14 -3.19 6.93 -3.09
C LEU A 14 -3.32 6.44 -4.53
N ALA A 15 -3.73 7.30 -5.48
CA ALA A 15 -3.85 6.93 -6.89
C ALA A 15 -2.52 6.44 -7.47
N TYR A 16 -1.41 7.09 -7.12
CA TYR A 16 -0.10 6.62 -7.61
C TYR A 16 0.34 5.34 -6.92
N ALA A 17 0.02 5.13 -5.64
CA ALA A 17 0.27 3.87 -4.93
C ALA A 17 -0.38 2.69 -5.65
N GLU A 18 -1.68 2.80 -5.97
CA GLU A 18 -2.44 1.76 -6.68
C GLU A 18 -1.89 1.50 -8.08
N LEU A 19 -1.62 2.56 -8.86
CA LEU A 19 -1.04 2.42 -10.19
C LEU A 19 0.33 1.72 -10.15
N SER A 20 1.20 2.10 -9.21
CA SER A 20 2.53 1.51 -9.07
C SER A 20 2.46 0.06 -8.59
N ALA A 21 1.52 -0.27 -7.69
CA ALA A 21 1.27 -1.63 -7.22
C ALA A 21 0.80 -2.53 -8.37
N PHE A 22 -0.16 -2.07 -9.19
CA PHE A 22 -0.58 -2.77 -10.40
C PHE A 22 0.60 -3.12 -11.31
N LEU A 23 1.40 -2.13 -11.68
CA LEU A 23 2.53 -2.30 -12.59
C LEU A 23 3.57 -3.26 -12.02
N GLN A 24 3.86 -3.15 -10.72
CA GLN A 24 4.81 -4.03 -10.04
C GLN A 24 4.31 -5.47 -10.00
N MET A 25 3.07 -5.71 -9.56
CA MET A 25 2.51 -7.06 -9.48
C MET A 25 2.39 -7.72 -10.84
N ALA A 26 1.96 -7.00 -11.88
CA ALA A 26 1.90 -7.52 -13.23
C ALA A 26 3.29 -7.92 -13.77
N GLY A 27 4.30 -7.09 -13.49
CA GLY A 27 5.70 -7.38 -13.82
C GLY A 27 6.24 -8.61 -13.07
N ASP A 28 5.98 -8.70 -11.77
CA ASP A 28 6.41 -9.79 -10.91
C ASP A 28 5.70 -11.10 -11.29
N ALA A 29 4.40 -11.07 -11.61
CA ALA A 29 3.65 -12.21 -12.14
C ALA A 29 4.28 -12.75 -13.44
N SER A 30 4.67 -11.86 -14.33
CA SER A 30 5.33 -12.23 -15.59
C SER A 30 6.70 -12.86 -15.37
N ARG A 31 7.47 -12.31 -14.41
CA ARG A 31 8.90 -12.64 -14.20
C ARG A 31 9.09 -13.85 -13.32
N PHE A 32 8.31 -14.01 -12.25
CA PHE A 32 8.62 -14.93 -11.17
C PHE A 32 7.60 -16.05 -10.98
N ALA A 33 6.35 -15.91 -11.46
CA ALA A 33 5.32 -16.91 -11.21
C ALA A 33 5.70 -18.27 -11.78
N PRO A 34 5.72 -19.33 -10.93
CA PRO A 34 6.21 -20.65 -11.34
C PRO A 34 5.23 -21.39 -12.25
N THR A 35 3.93 -21.09 -12.17
CA THR A 35 2.87 -21.71 -12.97
C THR A 35 1.99 -20.67 -13.64
N VAL A 36 1.23 -21.10 -14.65
CA VAL A 36 0.22 -20.23 -15.29
C VAL A 36 -0.88 -19.84 -14.30
N GLY A 37 -1.25 -20.75 -13.39
CA GLY A 37 -2.22 -20.47 -12.32
C GLY A 37 -1.73 -19.39 -11.35
N ASP A 38 -0.49 -19.48 -10.88
CA ASP A 38 0.11 -18.46 -10.01
C ASP A 38 0.23 -17.10 -10.72
N ARG A 39 0.56 -17.13 -12.02
CA ARG A 39 0.61 -15.92 -12.84
C ARG A 39 -0.75 -15.25 -12.94
N ALA A 40 -1.81 -16.04 -13.19
CA ALA A 40 -3.17 -15.53 -13.25
C ALA A 40 -3.62 -14.98 -11.87
N ALA A 41 -3.35 -15.70 -10.79
CA ALA A 41 -3.74 -15.28 -9.44
C ALA A 41 -3.10 -13.94 -9.02
N LEU A 42 -1.78 -13.74 -9.26
CA LEU A 42 -1.16 -12.44 -8.99
C LEU A 42 -1.63 -11.37 -9.98
N GLY A 43 -1.99 -11.78 -11.22
CA GLY A 43 -2.60 -10.89 -12.20
C GLY A 43 -3.97 -10.37 -11.77
N GLU A 44 -4.80 -11.21 -11.14
CA GLU A 44 -6.10 -10.79 -10.57
C GLU A 44 -5.93 -9.74 -9.46
N LEU A 45 -4.94 -9.92 -8.56
CA LEU A 45 -4.61 -8.91 -7.58
C LEU A 45 -4.18 -7.59 -8.24
N ALA A 46 -3.33 -7.66 -9.25
CA ALA A 46 -2.91 -6.46 -9.98
C ALA A 46 -4.11 -5.74 -10.64
N VAL A 47 -5.08 -6.48 -11.20
CA VAL A 47 -6.29 -5.88 -11.79
C VAL A 47 -7.12 -5.14 -10.74
N ALA A 48 -7.22 -5.65 -9.52
CA ALA A 48 -7.89 -4.98 -8.41
C ALA A 48 -7.24 -3.61 -8.11
N GLU A 49 -5.91 -3.56 -7.98
CA GLU A 49 -5.18 -2.29 -7.77
C GLU A 49 -5.44 -1.29 -8.90
N TYR A 50 -5.50 -1.76 -10.15
CA TYR A 50 -5.82 -0.88 -11.27
C TYR A 50 -7.27 -0.37 -11.22
N ALA A 51 -8.20 -1.16 -10.71
CA ALA A 51 -9.58 -0.72 -10.50
C ALA A 51 -9.64 0.40 -9.45
N HIS A 52 -8.94 0.24 -8.32
CA HIS A 52 -8.82 1.28 -7.29
C HIS A 52 -8.17 2.56 -7.83
N PHE A 53 -7.08 2.44 -8.59
CA PHE A 53 -6.47 3.57 -9.28
C PHE A 53 -7.49 4.35 -10.11
N ARG A 54 -8.33 3.65 -10.89
CA ARG A 54 -9.34 4.31 -11.72
C ARG A 54 -10.35 5.10 -10.89
N LEU A 55 -10.82 4.55 -9.76
CA LEU A 55 -11.74 5.22 -8.86
C LEU A 55 -11.14 6.53 -8.33
N LEU A 56 -9.89 6.48 -7.86
CA LEU A 56 -9.18 7.64 -7.33
C LEU A 56 -8.90 8.70 -8.40
N ARG A 57 -8.47 8.28 -9.59
CA ARG A 57 -8.27 9.16 -10.74
C ARG A 57 -9.57 9.88 -11.14
N ASP A 58 -10.67 9.14 -11.22
CA ASP A 58 -11.97 9.67 -11.62
C ASP A 58 -12.50 10.63 -10.53
N ARG A 59 -12.22 10.36 -9.26
CA ARG A 59 -12.52 11.27 -8.15
C ARG A 59 -11.73 12.56 -8.24
N LEU A 60 -10.41 12.52 -8.49
CA LEU A 60 -9.58 13.70 -8.74
C LEU A 60 -10.16 14.55 -9.87
N SER A 61 -10.50 13.93 -11.00
CA SER A 61 -11.10 14.60 -12.15
C SER A 61 -12.46 15.25 -11.82
N ALA A 62 -13.30 14.56 -11.05
CA ALA A 62 -14.61 15.08 -10.62
C ALA A 62 -14.48 16.29 -9.66
N MET A 63 -13.36 16.41 -8.96
CA MET A 63 -13.01 17.56 -8.12
C MET A 63 -12.41 18.71 -8.93
N GLY A 64 -12.19 18.56 -10.23
CA GLY A 64 -11.53 19.56 -11.08
C GLY A 64 -10.00 19.56 -11.00
N ALA A 65 -9.41 18.60 -10.27
CA ALA A 65 -7.96 18.44 -10.21
C ALA A 65 -7.44 17.67 -11.43
N ASP A 66 -6.23 17.99 -11.86
CA ASP A 66 -5.52 17.20 -12.87
C ASP A 66 -4.88 15.96 -12.18
N PRO A 67 -5.30 14.73 -12.51
CA PRO A 67 -4.77 13.53 -11.88
C PRO A 67 -3.27 13.34 -12.08
N GLU A 68 -2.71 13.72 -13.24
CA GLU A 68 -1.28 13.61 -13.50
C GLU A 68 -0.50 14.57 -12.59
N ALA A 69 -0.93 15.82 -12.49
CA ALA A 69 -0.31 16.80 -11.62
C ALA A 69 -0.42 16.40 -10.13
N ALA A 70 -1.55 15.79 -9.73
CA ALA A 70 -1.75 15.31 -8.36
C ALA A 70 -0.85 14.12 -8.00
N MET A 71 -0.58 13.19 -8.93
CA MET A 71 0.25 12.01 -8.72
C MET A 71 1.75 12.25 -8.84
N SER A 72 2.15 13.13 -9.77
CA SER A 72 3.56 13.36 -10.13
C SER A 72 4.50 13.62 -8.95
N PRO A 73 4.12 14.35 -7.87
CA PRO A 73 4.99 14.59 -6.73
C PRO A 73 5.44 13.34 -5.98
N PHE A 74 4.73 12.22 -6.15
CA PHE A 74 4.97 10.98 -5.40
C PHE A 74 5.77 9.93 -6.18
N VAL A 75 5.93 10.11 -7.50
CA VAL A 75 6.59 9.16 -8.40
C VAL A 75 7.97 8.76 -7.88
N GLU A 76 8.83 9.72 -7.56
CA GLU A 76 10.20 9.46 -7.11
C GLU A 76 10.25 8.60 -5.84
N ALA A 77 9.36 8.84 -4.87
CA ALA A 77 9.32 8.10 -3.62
C ALA A 77 8.93 6.64 -3.82
N PHE A 78 7.91 6.38 -4.66
CA PHE A 78 7.48 5.02 -4.97
C PHE A 78 8.50 4.27 -5.83
N ASP A 79 9.08 4.91 -6.84
CA ASP A 79 10.13 4.32 -7.68
C ASP A 79 11.36 3.97 -6.86
N ALA A 80 11.75 4.83 -5.91
CA ALA A 80 12.83 4.55 -4.97
C ALA A 80 12.48 3.34 -4.08
N TRP A 81 11.26 3.27 -3.53
CA TRP A 81 10.81 2.12 -2.75
C TRP A 81 10.85 0.83 -3.57
N HIS A 82 10.30 0.83 -4.77
CA HIS A 82 10.30 -0.36 -5.64
C HIS A 82 11.71 -0.81 -6.01
N THR A 83 12.62 0.13 -6.28
CA THR A 83 14.03 -0.15 -6.57
C THR A 83 14.74 -0.77 -5.36
N GLN A 84 14.58 -0.17 -4.18
CA GLN A 84 15.23 -0.65 -2.95
C GLN A 84 14.64 -1.98 -2.45
N THR A 85 13.42 -2.29 -2.87
CA THR A 85 12.69 -3.51 -2.51
C THR A 85 12.38 -4.37 -3.73
N ALA A 86 13.30 -4.46 -4.70
CA ALA A 86 13.13 -5.36 -5.84
C ALA A 86 13.18 -6.82 -5.35
N PRO A 87 12.13 -7.64 -5.61
CA PRO A 87 12.12 -9.04 -5.20
C PRO A 87 13.12 -9.85 -6.03
N ALA A 88 13.77 -10.83 -5.40
CA ALA A 88 14.69 -11.72 -6.06
C ALA A 88 14.03 -13.02 -6.58
N ASP A 89 12.87 -13.36 -6.03
CA ASP A 89 12.15 -14.60 -6.33
C ASP A 89 10.64 -14.45 -6.12
N TRP A 90 9.90 -15.51 -6.43
CA TRP A 90 8.44 -15.57 -6.33
C TRP A 90 7.91 -15.31 -4.92
N LEU A 91 8.53 -15.89 -3.89
CA LEU A 91 8.06 -15.73 -2.51
C LEU A 91 8.27 -14.29 -2.02
N GLN A 92 9.39 -13.67 -2.38
CA GLN A 92 9.64 -12.27 -2.10
C GLN A 92 8.66 -11.35 -2.84
N ALA A 93 8.29 -11.68 -4.09
CA ALA A 93 7.28 -10.95 -4.84
C ALA A 93 5.90 -11.04 -4.17
N LEU A 94 5.48 -12.24 -3.74
CA LEU A 94 4.23 -12.46 -3.02
C LEU A 94 4.18 -11.68 -1.70
N VAL A 95 5.22 -11.79 -0.87
CA VAL A 95 5.30 -11.06 0.41
C VAL A 95 5.28 -9.55 0.17
N LYS A 96 5.96 -9.07 -0.88
CA LYS A 96 5.94 -7.64 -1.23
C LYS A 96 4.54 -7.17 -1.63
N ALA A 97 3.84 -7.91 -2.48
CA ALA A 97 2.47 -7.60 -2.85
C ALA A 97 1.56 -7.53 -1.61
N TYR A 98 1.58 -8.57 -0.77
CA TYR A 98 0.76 -8.66 0.44
C TYR A 98 1.04 -7.55 1.46
N VAL A 99 2.32 -7.28 1.73
CA VAL A 99 2.72 -6.22 2.66
C VAL A 99 2.41 -4.83 2.08
N GLY A 100 2.66 -4.62 0.79
CA GLY A 100 2.41 -3.34 0.12
C GLY A 100 0.93 -2.97 0.12
N VAL A 101 0.06 -3.89 -0.31
CA VAL A 101 -1.41 -3.73 -0.24
C VAL A 101 -1.86 -3.46 1.19
N GLY A 102 -1.37 -4.25 2.17
CA GLY A 102 -1.72 -4.06 3.57
C GLY A 102 -1.34 -2.69 4.12
N ILE A 103 -0.18 -2.14 3.76
CA ILE A 103 0.24 -0.79 4.14
C ILE A 103 -0.68 0.26 3.52
N ALA A 104 -1.03 0.11 2.23
CA ALA A 104 -1.95 1.01 1.55
C ALA A 104 -3.34 1.01 2.22
N LEU A 105 -3.90 -0.18 2.50
CA LEU A 105 -5.19 -0.32 3.20
C LEU A 105 -5.18 0.31 4.60
N ASP A 106 -4.11 0.13 5.38
CA ASP A 106 -3.98 0.79 6.69
C ASP A 106 -3.96 2.30 6.56
N PHE A 107 -3.27 2.81 5.53
CA PHE A 107 -3.24 4.23 5.25
C PHE A 107 -4.60 4.78 4.83
N TYR A 108 -5.37 4.04 4.01
CA TYR A 108 -6.77 4.39 3.67
C TYR A 108 -7.64 4.46 4.93
N ARG A 109 -7.54 3.47 5.83
CA ARG A 109 -8.31 3.46 7.08
C ARG A 109 -7.99 4.66 7.98
N GLU A 110 -6.71 5.00 8.09
CA GLU A 110 -6.32 6.19 8.87
C GLU A 110 -6.76 7.49 8.19
N ALA A 111 -6.61 7.58 6.87
CA ALA A 111 -7.06 8.74 6.11
C ALA A 111 -8.57 8.97 6.25
N ALA A 112 -9.38 7.90 6.16
CA ALA A 112 -10.83 7.96 6.30
C ALA A 112 -11.31 8.57 7.63
N ARG A 113 -10.50 8.47 8.69
CA ARG A 113 -10.83 9.07 10.01
C ARG A 113 -10.72 10.58 10.03
N HIS A 114 -10.01 11.17 9.07
CA HIS A 114 -9.65 12.59 9.05
C HIS A 114 -10.26 13.35 7.87
N ILE A 115 -10.91 12.64 6.93
CA ILE A 115 -11.45 13.19 5.69
C ILE A 115 -12.97 13.31 5.77
N ASP A 116 -13.51 14.16 4.89
CA ASP A 116 -14.94 14.36 4.69
C ASP A 116 -15.67 13.02 4.44
N PRO A 117 -16.83 12.76 5.06
CA PRO A 117 -17.63 11.56 4.84
C PRO A 117 -17.93 11.25 3.36
N SER A 118 -17.88 12.26 2.47
CA SER A 118 -18.07 12.06 1.02
C SER A 118 -16.96 11.23 0.35
N LEU A 119 -15.83 11.01 1.02
CA LEU A 119 -14.76 10.11 0.60
C LEU A 119 -14.86 8.74 1.30
N GLY A 120 -15.74 8.60 2.29
CA GLY A 120 -15.97 7.35 3.02
C GLY A 120 -16.41 6.24 2.10
N ASP A 121 -17.36 6.50 1.20
CA ASP A 121 -17.86 5.51 0.23
C ASP A 121 -16.73 4.97 -0.67
N LEU A 122 -15.81 5.83 -1.11
CA LEU A 122 -14.65 5.45 -1.91
C LEU A 122 -13.68 4.56 -1.12
N VAL A 123 -13.44 4.92 0.15
CA VAL A 123 -12.59 4.12 1.04
C VAL A 123 -13.23 2.77 1.34
N ASP A 124 -14.53 2.75 1.59
CA ASP A 124 -15.28 1.52 1.86
C ASP A 124 -15.25 0.58 0.63
N GLU A 125 -15.32 1.12 -0.59
CA GLU A 125 -15.23 0.34 -1.83
C GLU A 125 -13.84 -0.30 -1.98
N VAL A 126 -12.77 0.46 -1.72
CA VAL A 126 -11.39 -0.07 -1.74
C VAL A 126 -11.17 -1.12 -0.63
N LEU A 127 -11.72 -0.88 0.58
CA LEU A 127 -11.58 -1.80 1.71
C LEU A 127 -12.41 -3.09 1.56
N ALA A 128 -13.49 -3.09 0.77
CA ALA A 128 -14.36 -4.25 0.57
C ALA A 128 -13.67 -5.42 -0.16
N GLU A 129 -12.51 -5.20 -0.78
CA GLU A 129 -11.78 -6.21 -1.55
C GLU A 129 -10.63 -6.90 -0.78
N GLU A 130 -10.61 -6.79 0.54
CA GLU A 130 -9.52 -7.24 1.43
C GLU A 130 -9.23 -8.76 1.37
N ASP A 131 -10.22 -9.59 1.04
CA ASP A 131 -10.13 -11.06 1.05
C ASP A 131 -9.36 -11.69 -0.12
N ARG A 132 -8.93 -10.88 -1.11
CA ARG A 132 -8.29 -11.40 -2.33
C ARG A 132 -6.85 -11.91 -2.14
N SER A 133 -6.26 -11.68 -1.00
CA SER A 133 -4.87 -12.07 -0.72
C SER A 133 -4.69 -13.48 -0.11
N GLU A 134 -5.77 -14.25 0.07
CA GLU A 134 -5.74 -15.59 0.65
C GLU A 134 -4.77 -16.51 -0.10
N PHE A 135 -4.76 -16.45 -1.42
CA PHE A 135 -3.82 -17.18 -2.27
C PHE A 135 -2.35 -16.90 -1.91
N VAL A 136 -2.00 -15.66 -1.54
CA VAL A 136 -0.62 -15.30 -1.14
C VAL A 136 -0.27 -16.01 0.18
N VAL A 137 -1.18 -15.96 1.15
CA VAL A 137 -1.01 -16.62 2.45
C VAL A 137 -0.81 -18.13 2.27
N GLU A 138 -1.64 -18.78 1.45
CA GLU A 138 -1.53 -20.20 1.17
C GLU A 138 -0.17 -20.56 0.56
N ARG A 139 0.29 -19.82 -0.46
CA ARG A 139 1.57 -20.09 -1.13
C ARG A 139 2.77 -19.89 -0.24
N VAL A 140 2.76 -18.81 0.56
CA VAL A 140 3.86 -18.52 1.49
C VAL A 140 3.92 -19.56 2.60
N ARG A 141 2.79 -19.92 3.21
CA ARG A 141 2.73 -20.96 4.25
C ARG A 141 3.19 -22.32 3.74
N ALA A 142 2.70 -22.75 2.58
CA ALA A 142 3.11 -24.01 1.98
C ALA A 142 4.65 -24.05 1.71
N ALA A 143 5.24 -22.93 1.30
CA ALA A 143 6.68 -22.84 1.11
C ALA A 143 7.45 -22.92 2.42
N ILE A 144 6.95 -22.31 3.50
CA ILE A 144 7.57 -22.37 4.83
C ILE A 144 7.44 -23.78 5.43
N GLU A 145 6.33 -24.48 5.21
CA GLU A 145 6.15 -25.87 5.61
C GLU A 145 7.16 -26.81 4.91
N ALA A 146 7.41 -26.56 3.63
CA ALA A 146 8.38 -27.34 2.84
C ALA A 146 9.85 -27.01 3.18
N ASP A 147 10.16 -25.76 3.51
CA ASP A 147 11.47 -25.27 3.94
C ASP A 147 11.33 -24.25 5.08
N PRO A 148 11.45 -24.67 6.35
CA PRO A 148 11.34 -23.74 7.49
C PRO A 148 12.38 -22.60 7.48
N ALA A 149 13.52 -22.76 6.78
CA ALA A 149 14.51 -21.69 6.66
C ALA A 149 14.02 -20.51 5.80
N ALA A 150 13.03 -20.74 4.93
CA ALA A 150 12.39 -19.68 4.15
C ALA A 150 11.69 -18.65 5.05
N GLY A 151 11.04 -19.09 6.14
CA GLY A 151 10.33 -18.19 7.06
C GLY A 151 11.21 -17.07 7.62
N GLY A 152 12.41 -17.42 8.10
CA GLY A 152 13.36 -16.41 8.61
C GLY A 152 13.82 -15.41 7.55
N LYS A 153 14.05 -15.86 6.31
CA LYS A 153 14.42 -14.98 5.18
C LYS A 153 13.27 -14.05 4.81
N LEU A 154 12.05 -14.56 4.74
CA LEU A 154 10.86 -13.77 4.41
C LEU A 154 10.51 -12.78 5.53
N ALA A 155 10.70 -13.12 6.81
CA ALA A 155 10.55 -12.20 7.94
C ALA A 155 11.52 -11.02 7.83
N LEU A 156 12.78 -11.25 7.47
CA LEU A 156 13.77 -10.18 7.23
C LEU A 156 13.37 -9.33 6.03
N TRP A 157 12.88 -9.95 4.98
CA TRP A 157 12.40 -9.26 3.79
C TRP A 157 11.20 -8.36 4.11
N ALA A 158 10.20 -8.85 4.83
CA ALA A 158 9.04 -8.08 5.25
C ALA A 158 9.44 -6.85 6.11
N ARG A 159 10.38 -7.00 7.04
CA ARG A 159 10.93 -5.87 7.82
C ARG A 159 11.61 -4.83 6.94
N ARG A 160 12.35 -5.27 5.90
CA ARG A 160 12.97 -4.35 4.94
C ARG A 160 11.91 -3.57 4.17
N LEU A 161 10.84 -4.22 3.69
CA LEU A 161 9.73 -3.56 2.99
C LEU A 161 9.16 -2.41 3.81
N VAL A 162 8.86 -2.65 5.09
CA VAL A 162 8.31 -1.64 6.01
C VAL A 162 9.33 -0.54 6.29
N GLY A 163 10.59 -0.89 6.55
CA GLY A 163 11.65 0.09 6.83
C GLY A 163 11.87 1.07 5.68
N GLU A 164 11.93 0.55 4.46
CA GLU A 164 12.03 1.38 3.25
C GLU A 164 10.75 2.20 3.01
N GLY A 165 9.56 1.62 3.24
CA GLY A 165 8.29 2.33 3.15
C GLY A 165 8.23 3.53 4.11
N LEU A 166 8.61 3.34 5.37
CA LEU A 166 8.69 4.42 6.35
C LEU A 166 9.70 5.51 5.95
N SER A 167 10.84 5.12 5.38
CA SER A 167 11.83 6.07 4.88
C SER A 167 11.27 6.96 3.77
N GLN A 168 10.52 6.38 2.81
CA GLN A 168 9.89 7.15 1.74
C GLN A 168 8.73 8.01 2.27
N ALA A 169 7.92 7.48 3.19
CA ALA A 169 6.83 8.25 3.83
C ALA A 169 7.35 9.50 4.54
N GLN A 170 8.50 9.42 5.23
CA GLN A 170 9.13 10.57 5.86
C GLN A 170 9.58 11.62 4.83
N ARG A 171 10.11 11.21 3.67
CA ARG A 171 10.49 12.12 2.59
C ARG A 171 9.28 12.83 2.00
N VAL A 172 8.20 12.09 1.73
CA VAL A 172 6.93 12.64 1.25
C VAL A 172 6.36 13.64 2.25
N ALA A 173 6.30 13.29 3.53
CA ALA A 173 5.80 14.20 4.58
C ALA A 173 6.61 15.50 4.68
N ALA A 174 7.93 15.43 4.52
CA ALA A 174 8.80 16.60 4.52
C ALA A 174 8.59 17.48 3.28
N ALA A 175 8.30 16.87 2.11
CA ALA A 175 8.09 17.57 0.86
C ALA A 175 6.66 18.13 0.70
N ARG A 176 5.68 17.54 1.39
CA ARG A 176 4.23 17.87 1.28
C ARG A 176 3.64 18.19 2.66
N PRO A 177 3.89 19.39 3.21
CA PRO A 177 3.45 19.75 4.56
C PRO A 177 1.92 19.80 4.70
N GLU A 178 1.17 20.09 3.62
CA GLU A 178 -0.30 20.12 3.64
C GLU A 178 -0.88 18.71 3.77
N LEU A 179 -0.30 17.70 3.09
CA LEU A 179 -0.64 16.30 3.29
C LEU A 179 -0.29 15.85 4.72
N ALA A 180 0.89 16.20 5.22
CA ALA A 180 1.30 15.90 6.58
C ALA A 180 0.34 16.55 7.60
N THR A 181 -0.06 17.80 7.39
CA THR A 181 -1.03 18.50 8.24
C THR A 181 -2.38 17.81 8.22
N LEU A 182 -2.89 17.43 7.05
CA LEU A 182 -4.18 16.72 6.93
C LEU A 182 -4.21 15.43 7.76
N LEU A 183 -3.13 14.66 7.72
CA LEU A 183 -3.03 13.39 8.44
C LEU A 183 -2.77 13.57 9.94
N VAL A 184 -2.29 14.74 10.35
CA VAL A 184 -1.80 15.01 11.71
C VAL A 184 -2.60 16.14 12.37
N GLU A 185 -3.50 16.86 11.68
CA GLU A 185 -4.15 18.07 12.18
C GLU A 185 -4.92 17.88 13.50
N LYS A 186 -5.39 16.69 13.80
CA LYS A 186 -5.86 16.32 15.14
C LYS A 186 -4.77 15.73 16.05
N ALA A 187 -3.67 15.24 15.46
CA ALA A 187 -2.53 14.66 16.17
C ALA A 187 -1.39 15.67 16.40
N ALA A 188 -1.33 16.79 15.66
CA ALA A 188 -0.26 17.79 15.74
C ALA A 188 -0.10 18.44 17.13
N ASN A 189 -1.14 18.37 17.97
CA ASN A 189 -1.12 18.86 19.34
C ASN A 189 -1.09 17.74 20.39
N ASP A 190 -1.06 16.46 20.01
CA ASP A 190 -1.07 15.34 20.93
C ASP A 190 -0.08 14.22 20.50
N GLN A 191 1.11 14.22 21.09
CA GLN A 191 2.12 13.16 20.92
C GLN A 191 1.54 11.76 21.19
N ALA A 192 0.46 11.66 21.99
CA ALA A 192 -0.21 10.39 22.28
C ALA A 192 -1.02 9.91 21.06
N GLU A 193 -1.60 10.77 20.22
CA GLU A 193 -2.30 10.35 19.00
C GLU A 193 -1.33 9.79 17.95
N ILE A 194 -0.18 10.46 17.75
CA ILE A 194 0.89 9.94 16.87
C ILE A 194 1.36 8.57 17.35
N SER A 195 1.58 8.41 18.65
CA SER A 195 1.98 7.13 19.22
C SER A 195 0.92 6.05 19.03
N ARG A 196 -0.37 6.38 19.16
CA ARG A 196 -1.48 5.47 18.91
C ARG A 196 -1.58 5.07 17.44
N LEU A 197 -1.37 6.00 16.50
CA LEU A 197 -1.32 5.71 15.07
C LEU A 197 -0.23 4.65 14.78
N PHE A 198 1.01 4.92 15.21
CA PHE A 198 2.10 3.96 14.99
C PHE A 198 1.85 2.60 15.66
N ALA A 199 1.24 2.59 16.83
CA ALA A 199 0.88 1.35 17.52
C ALA A 199 -0.13 0.53 16.70
N ARG A 200 -1.18 1.17 16.16
CA ARG A 200 -2.17 0.50 15.29
C ARG A 200 -1.53 -0.06 14.02
N LEU A 201 -0.75 0.75 13.30
CA LEU A 201 -0.06 0.30 12.08
C LEU A 201 0.89 -0.88 12.37
N THR A 202 1.58 -0.86 13.50
CA THR A 202 2.46 -1.95 13.92
C THR A 202 1.67 -3.22 14.26
N GLU A 203 0.53 -3.07 14.94
CA GLU A 203 -0.35 -4.20 15.29
C GLU A 203 -0.91 -4.87 14.04
N GLU A 204 -1.46 -4.10 13.09
CA GLU A 204 -2.01 -4.64 11.84
C GLU A 204 -0.91 -5.31 10.99
N HIS A 205 0.28 -4.71 10.93
CA HIS A 205 1.41 -5.36 10.27
C HIS A 205 1.79 -6.67 10.97
N GLY A 206 1.79 -6.71 12.31
CA GLY A 206 2.04 -7.94 13.08
C GLY A 206 1.02 -9.05 12.77
N LYS A 207 -0.26 -8.71 12.65
CA LYS A 207 -1.32 -9.65 12.25
C LYS A 207 -1.06 -10.22 10.85
N ARG A 208 -0.67 -9.37 9.88
CA ARG A 208 -0.29 -9.81 8.52
C ARG A 208 0.90 -10.76 8.52
N MET A 209 1.94 -10.46 9.31
CA MET A 209 3.09 -11.37 9.42
C MET A 209 2.70 -12.71 10.02
N ALA A 210 1.91 -12.71 11.08
CA ALA A 210 1.38 -13.94 11.69
C ALA A 210 0.50 -14.74 10.69
N ALA A 211 -0.30 -14.07 9.86
CA ALA A 211 -1.08 -14.71 8.81
C ALA A 211 -0.18 -15.42 7.78
N LEU A 212 0.96 -14.85 7.43
CA LEU A 212 1.96 -15.49 6.56
C LEU A 212 2.77 -16.61 7.25
N GLY A 213 2.76 -16.69 8.57
CA GLY A 213 3.58 -17.62 9.35
C GLY A 213 5.04 -17.15 9.54
N ILE A 214 5.26 -15.83 9.52
CA ILE A 214 6.59 -15.22 9.68
C ILE A 214 6.64 -14.16 10.77
#